data_1a19f8081b7d0c8b6db4d992aaa2d59d
#
_entry.id   1a19f8081b7d0c8b6db4d992aaa2d59d
#
_cell.length_a   1.000
_cell.length_b   1.000
_cell.length_c   1.000
_cell.angle_alpha   90.00
_cell.angle_beta   90.00
_cell.angle_gamma   90.00
#
_symmetry.space_group_name_H-M   'P 1'
#
loop_
_entity.id
_entity.type
_entity.pdbx_description
1 polymer ?
#
loop_
_entity_poly.entity_id
_entity_poly.type
_entity_poly.pdbx_seq_one_letter_code
_entity_poly.pdbx_strand_id
1 'polypeptide(L)'
;MTARDTQKQWRVLTAKVGLDGHDRGVKVVSRALRDAGVEVIYAGLRQTPEMVVEAAIQEDVDAIGVSLHSGAHMTLIPRILELLKQRNATDIVVFGGGIIPQDDARELKKLGVVEIFGPGTSLQSIIDFVNHGFKAA
;
A
#
# COMPACT_ATOMS: atom_id res chain seq x y z
N MET A 1 -14.18 -25.90 -8.13
CA MET A 1 -13.19 -24.94 -7.66
C MET A 1 -11.91 -25.64 -7.27
N THR A 2 -10.84 -25.15 -7.76
CA THR A 2 -9.54 -25.73 -7.50
C THR A 2 -8.82 -24.94 -6.39
N ALA A 3 -7.77 -25.54 -5.81
CA ALA A 3 -6.95 -24.84 -4.83
C ALA A 3 -6.40 -23.52 -5.38
N ARG A 4 -6.20 -23.44 -6.71
CA ARG A 4 -5.71 -22.22 -7.35
C ARG A 4 -6.65 -21.04 -7.12
N ASP A 5 -7.96 -21.27 -7.07
CA ASP A 5 -8.92 -20.18 -6.90
C ASP A 5 -8.83 -19.57 -5.51
N THR A 6 -8.35 -20.34 -4.52
CA THR A 6 -8.15 -19.84 -3.16
C THR A 6 -6.73 -19.29 -2.98
N GLN A 7 -5.87 -19.46 -3.97
CA GLN A 7 -4.47 -19.03 -3.93
C GLN A 7 -4.21 -17.96 -4.97
N LYS A 8 -5.12 -17.02 -5.09
CA LYS A 8 -4.96 -15.93 -6.03
C LYS A 8 -3.62 -15.23 -5.75
N GLN A 9 -2.86 -15.00 -6.81
CA GLN A 9 -1.66 -14.19 -6.69
C GLN A 9 -2.07 -12.72 -6.76
N TRP A 10 -1.86 -12.02 -5.65
CA TRP A 10 -2.17 -10.60 -5.56
C TRP A 10 -1.03 -9.80 -6.18
N ARG A 11 -1.38 -8.69 -6.80
CA ARG A 11 -0.42 -7.76 -7.37
C ARG A 11 -0.48 -6.46 -6.57
N VAL A 12 0.66 -6.04 -6.03
CA VAL A 12 0.76 -4.87 -5.16
C VAL A 12 1.82 -3.92 -5.70
N LEU A 13 1.47 -2.65 -5.80
CA LEU A 13 2.44 -1.61 -6.08
C LEU A 13 2.90 -1.05 -4.73
N THR A 14 4.22 -1.05 -4.50
CA THR A 14 4.78 -0.42 -3.30
C THR A 14 5.52 0.85 -3.69
N ALA A 15 5.39 1.88 -2.87
CA ALA A 15 5.98 3.17 -3.17
C ALA A 15 6.36 3.92 -1.90
N LYS A 16 7.43 4.69 -1.99
CA LYS A 16 7.80 5.66 -0.99
C LYS A 16 7.33 7.03 -1.50
N VAL A 17 6.28 7.55 -0.88
CA VAL A 17 5.63 8.78 -1.33
C VAL A 17 6.22 9.98 -0.60
N GLY A 18 6.45 11.07 -1.34
CA GLY A 18 7.04 12.29 -0.79
C GLY A 18 8.53 12.39 -1.08
N LEU A 19 9.17 13.37 -0.45
CA LEU A 19 10.55 13.71 -0.73
C LEU A 19 11.58 12.94 0.11
N ASP A 20 11.12 12.17 1.09
CA ASP A 20 11.99 11.39 1.95
C ASP A 20 12.68 10.30 1.14
N GLY A 21 14.01 10.21 1.27
CA GLY A 21 14.82 9.25 0.55
C GLY A 21 15.07 7.94 1.29
N HIS A 22 14.48 7.73 2.46
CA HIS A 22 14.68 6.53 3.26
C HIS A 22 13.76 5.42 2.77
N ASP A 23 14.32 4.42 2.10
CA ASP A 23 13.52 3.38 1.43
C ASP A 23 13.66 1.99 2.04
N ARG A 24 14.42 1.85 3.13
CA ARG A 24 14.70 0.53 3.71
C ARG A 24 13.42 -0.22 4.08
N GLY A 25 12.49 0.47 4.74
CA GLY A 25 11.24 -0.17 5.18
C GLY A 25 10.42 -0.69 4.01
N VAL A 26 10.24 0.12 2.97
CA VAL A 26 9.45 -0.28 1.82
C VAL A 26 10.13 -1.41 1.05
N LYS A 27 11.46 -1.42 0.98
CA LYS A 27 12.19 -2.49 0.31
C LYS A 27 12.09 -3.81 1.06
N VAL A 28 12.18 -3.77 2.39
CA VAL A 28 12.06 -4.97 3.22
C VAL A 28 10.68 -5.59 3.07
N VAL A 29 9.63 -4.77 3.14
CA VAL A 29 8.26 -5.24 2.97
C VAL A 29 8.05 -5.79 1.55
N SER A 30 8.55 -5.12 0.53
CA SER A 30 8.42 -5.56 -0.86
C SER A 30 9.04 -6.93 -1.06
N ARG A 31 10.24 -7.12 -0.50
CA ARG A 31 10.93 -8.42 -0.60
C ARG A 31 10.17 -9.51 0.14
N ALA A 32 9.68 -9.22 1.34
CA ALA A 32 8.93 -10.19 2.11
C ALA A 32 7.67 -10.63 1.38
N LEU A 33 6.96 -9.71 0.76
CA LEU A 33 5.77 -10.02 -0.01
C LEU A 33 6.10 -10.87 -1.24
N ARG A 34 7.19 -10.54 -1.95
CA ARG A 34 7.63 -11.35 -3.09
C ARG A 34 7.97 -12.78 -2.66
N ASP A 35 8.70 -12.92 -1.57
CA ASP A 35 9.08 -14.23 -1.05
C ASP A 35 7.85 -15.06 -0.66
N ALA A 36 6.76 -14.39 -0.32
CA ALA A 36 5.49 -15.04 0.04
C ALA A 36 4.56 -15.27 -1.17
N GLY A 37 5.03 -15.02 -2.38
CA GLY A 37 4.26 -15.30 -3.59
C GLY A 37 3.45 -14.15 -4.13
N VAL A 38 3.57 -12.96 -3.55
CA VAL A 38 2.87 -11.77 -4.04
C VAL A 38 3.67 -11.15 -5.19
N GLU A 39 2.97 -10.75 -6.25
CA GLU A 39 3.63 -10.01 -7.32
C GLU A 39 3.75 -8.55 -6.88
N VAL A 40 4.97 -8.08 -6.72
CA VAL A 40 5.24 -6.73 -6.23
C VAL A 40 5.89 -5.90 -7.32
N ILE A 41 5.32 -4.73 -7.54
CA ILE A 41 5.90 -3.73 -8.43
C ILE A 41 6.37 -2.59 -7.54
N TYR A 42 7.69 -2.40 -7.46
CA TYR A 42 8.27 -1.36 -6.64
C TYR A 42 8.39 -0.09 -7.49
N ALA A 43 7.61 0.92 -7.13
CA ALA A 43 7.57 2.16 -7.91
C ALA A 43 8.78 3.08 -7.64
N GLY A 44 9.45 2.88 -6.51
CA GLY A 44 10.65 3.66 -6.20
C GLY A 44 10.42 4.73 -5.15
N LEU A 45 11.44 5.56 -5.00
CA LEU A 45 11.45 6.67 -4.04
C LEU A 45 10.84 7.93 -4.63
N ARG A 46 10.51 8.85 -3.75
CA ARG A 46 10.11 10.23 -4.09
C ARG A 46 8.97 10.27 -5.09
N GLN A 47 8.05 9.35 -4.93
CA GLN A 47 6.88 9.28 -5.79
C GLN A 47 5.86 10.36 -5.40
N THR A 48 5.24 10.97 -6.40
CA THR A 48 4.07 11.82 -6.16
C THR A 48 2.81 10.96 -6.17
N PRO A 49 1.71 11.43 -5.57
CA PRO A 49 0.44 10.70 -5.68
C PRO A 49 0.04 10.43 -7.14
N GLU A 50 0.27 11.39 -8.03
CA GLU A 50 -0.03 11.23 -9.46
C GLU A 50 0.77 10.10 -10.09
N MET A 51 2.07 10.03 -9.78
CA MET A 51 2.94 8.97 -10.30
C MET A 51 2.50 7.60 -9.80
N VAL A 52 2.17 7.51 -8.52
CA VAL A 52 1.75 6.26 -7.90
C VAL A 52 0.45 5.75 -8.53
N VAL A 53 -0.53 6.62 -8.67
CA VAL A 53 -1.83 6.24 -9.23
C VAL A 53 -1.70 5.83 -10.69
N GLU A 54 -0.92 6.59 -11.48
CA GLU A 54 -0.70 6.26 -12.88
C GLU A 54 -0.05 4.89 -13.03
N ALA A 55 0.99 4.62 -12.25
CA ALA A 55 1.66 3.33 -12.30
C ALA A 55 0.73 2.19 -11.87
N ALA A 56 -0.07 2.42 -10.82
CA ALA A 56 -0.99 1.42 -10.32
C ALA A 56 -2.04 1.03 -11.37
N ILE A 57 -2.55 2.01 -12.10
CA ILE A 57 -3.53 1.77 -13.15
C ILE A 57 -2.88 1.04 -14.33
N GLN A 58 -1.69 1.49 -14.75
CA GLN A 58 -0.97 0.87 -15.87
C GLN A 58 -0.63 -0.58 -15.58
N GLU A 59 -0.25 -0.89 -14.36
CA GLU A 59 0.14 -2.24 -13.96
C GLU A 59 -1.04 -3.09 -13.51
N ASP A 60 -2.23 -2.52 -13.47
CA ASP A 60 -3.45 -3.22 -13.09
C ASP A 60 -3.30 -3.92 -11.73
N VAL A 61 -2.84 -3.18 -10.74
CA VAL A 61 -2.60 -3.76 -9.42
C VAL A 61 -3.89 -3.90 -8.62
N ASP A 62 -3.86 -4.80 -7.64
CA ASP A 62 -4.97 -4.98 -6.70
C ASP A 62 -4.88 -3.98 -5.56
N ALA A 63 -3.68 -3.55 -5.20
CA ALA A 63 -3.47 -2.66 -4.06
C ALA A 63 -2.24 -1.80 -4.24
N ILE A 64 -2.26 -0.66 -3.54
CA ILE A 64 -1.11 0.24 -3.41
C ILE A 64 -0.69 0.23 -1.93
N GLY A 65 0.56 -0.14 -1.68
CA GLY A 65 1.15 -0.03 -0.36
C GLY A 65 2.10 1.16 -0.32
N VAL A 66 1.79 2.15 0.51
CA VAL A 66 2.60 3.35 0.61
C VAL A 66 3.37 3.38 1.93
N SER A 67 4.62 3.82 1.86
CA SER A 67 5.46 4.04 3.02
C SER A 67 5.68 5.54 3.18
N LEU A 68 5.46 6.04 4.38
CA LEU A 68 5.56 7.45 4.71
C LEU A 68 6.37 7.66 5.97
N HIS A 69 7.23 8.66 5.96
CA HIS A 69 8.08 8.94 7.12
C HIS A 69 7.96 10.37 7.63
N SER A 70 7.46 11.28 6.84
CA SER A 70 7.71 12.70 7.05
C SER A 70 6.52 13.50 7.54
N GLY A 71 5.47 12.89 8.05
CA GLY A 71 4.30 13.62 8.50
C GLY A 71 3.40 14.15 7.39
N ALA A 72 3.74 13.89 6.13
CA ALA A 72 2.94 14.35 4.99
C ALA A 72 1.79 13.40 4.66
N HIS A 73 1.55 12.39 5.48
CA HIS A 73 0.56 11.36 5.23
C HIS A 73 -0.86 11.92 5.08
N MET A 74 -1.19 12.97 5.84
CA MET A 74 -2.53 13.58 5.77
C MET A 74 -2.75 14.42 4.53
N THR A 75 -1.71 14.70 3.77
CA THR A 75 -1.82 15.40 2.48
C THR A 75 -1.72 14.41 1.33
N LEU A 76 -0.75 13.49 1.40
CA LEU A 76 -0.42 12.64 0.27
C LEU A 76 -1.39 11.47 0.11
N ILE A 77 -1.78 10.81 1.20
CA ILE A 77 -2.68 9.66 1.08
C ILE A 77 -4.09 10.07 0.62
N PRO A 78 -4.71 11.13 1.19
CA PRO A 78 -5.99 11.58 0.67
C PRO A 78 -5.94 11.94 -0.82
N ARG A 79 -4.83 12.49 -1.28
CA ARG A 79 -4.67 12.81 -2.70
C ARG A 79 -4.64 11.54 -3.56
N ILE A 80 -3.98 10.49 -3.09
CA ILE A 80 -3.99 9.20 -3.80
C ILE A 80 -5.43 8.68 -3.92
N LEU A 81 -6.17 8.70 -2.81
CA LEU A 81 -7.55 8.22 -2.80
C LEU A 81 -8.43 9.03 -3.75
N GLU A 82 -8.27 10.35 -3.76
CA GLU A 82 -9.01 11.24 -4.65
C GLU A 82 -8.71 10.94 -6.12
N LEU A 83 -7.43 10.76 -6.45
CA LEU A 83 -7.03 10.45 -7.83
C LEU A 83 -7.57 9.11 -8.30
N LEU A 84 -7.57 8.10 -7.44
CA LEU A 84 -8.17 6.80 -7.78
C LEU A 84 -9.66 6.95 -8.08
N LYS A 85 -10.34 7.77 -7.28
CA LYS A 85 -11.75 8.04 -7.48
C LYS A 85 -12.01 8.74 -8.81
N GLN A 86 -11.19 9.76 -9.13
CA GLN A 86 -11.30 10.51 -10.38
C GLN A 86 -11.05 9.62 -11.61
N ARG A 87 -10.22 8.60 -11.46
CA ARG A 87 -9.86 7.69 -12.54
C ARG A 87 -10.76 6.45 -12.59
N ASN A 88 -11.81 6.39 -11.77
CA ASN A 88 -12.71 5.24 -11.66
C ASN A 88 -11.95 3.96 -11.32
N ALA A 89 -10.96 4.07 -10.46
CA ALA A 89 -10.09 2.95 -10.04
C ALA A 89 -10.25 2.66 -8.55
N THR A 90 -11.47 2.77 -8.01
CA THR A 90 -11.73 2.57 -6.59
C THR A 90 -11.69 1.11 -6.15
N ASP A 91 -11.56 0.19 -7.09
CA ASP A 91 -11.31 -1.22 -6.80
C ASP A 91 -9.87 -1.46 -6.36
N ILE A 92 -8.95 -0.52 -6.61
CA ILE A 92 -7.58 -0.60 -6.10
C ILE A 92 -7.60 -0.13 -4.65
N VAL A 93 -7.22 -1.03 -3.72
CA VAL A 93 -7.21 -0.67 -2.29
C VAL A 93 -5.89 0.01 -1.94
N VAL A 94 -5.90 0.85 -0.89
CA VAL A 94 -4.71 1.54 -0.41
C VAL A 94 -4.47 1.15 1.04
N PHE A 95 -3.25 0.74 1.35
CA PHE A 95 -2.81 0.55 2.71
C PHE A 95 -1.47 1.25 2.90
N GLY A 96 -1.12 1.50 4.12
CA GLY A 96 0.08 2.27 4.39
C GLY A 96 0.85 1.78 5.59
N GLY A 97 2.09 2.27 5.70
CA GLY A 97 2.94 1.97 6.82
C GLY A 97 3.84 3.15 7.15
N GLY A 98 4.25 3.23 8.40
CA GLY A 98 5.12 4.28 8.86
C GLY A 98 4.75 4.72 10.27
N ILE A 99 5.35 5.82 10.71
CA ILE A 99 5.07 6.39 12.02
C ILE A 99 3.92 7.37 11.84
N ILE A 100 2.70 6.89 12.07
CA ILE A 100 1.49 7.69 11.87
C ILE A 100 0.72 7.71 13.20
N PRO A 101 0.39 8.91 13.72
CA PRO A 101 -0.40 9.00 14.95
C PRO A 101 -1.74 8.27 14.81
N GLN A 102 -2.22 7.70 15.91
CA GLN A 102 -3.45 6.91 15.89
C GLN A 102 -4.66 7.71 15.39
N ASP A 103 -4.76 8.98 15.78
CA ASP A 103 -5.88 9.81 15.31
C ASP A 103 -5.85 10.00 13.81
N ASP A 104 -4.66 10.19 13.25
CA ASP A 104 -4.48 10.33 11.82
C ASP A 104 -4.79 9.01 11.11
N ALA A 105 -4.35 7.89 11.67
CA ALA A 105 -4.64 6.58 11.09
C ALA A 105 -6.15 6.32 11.04
N ARG A 106 -6.87 6.68 12.10
CA ARG A 106 -8.33 6.54 12.12
C ARG A 106 -8.98 7.39 11.03
N GLU A 107 -8.50 8.62 10.87
CA GLU A 107 -9.04 9.53 9.85
C GLU A 107 -8.78 9.00 8.45
N LEU A 108 -7.58 8.49 8.19
CA LEU A 108 -7.25 7.91 6.91
C LEU A 108 -8.11 6.69 6.60
N LYS A 109 -8.40 5.86 7.60
CA LYS A 109 -9.29 4.72 7.42
C LYS A 109 -10.70 5.16 7.07
N LYS A 110 -11.18 6.24 7.68
CA LYS A 110 -12.49 6.81 7.34
C LYS A 110 -12.53 7.28 5.89
N LEU A 111 -11.41 7.77 5.38
CA LEU A 111 -11.31 8.23 4.00
C LEU A 111 -11.21 7.09 2.98
N GLY A 112 -10.90 5.87 3.42
CA GLY A 112 -10.87 4.73 2.53
C GLY A 112 -9.63 3.87 2.58
N VAL A 113 -8.63 4.23 3.38
CA VAL A 113 -7.45 3.37 3.57
C VAL A 113 -7.86 2.13 4.34
N VAL A 114 -7.48 0.95 3.84
CA VAL A 114 -7.94 -0.30 4.44
C VAL A 114 -7.15 -0.69 5.67
N GLU A 115 -5.87 -0.31 5.77
CA GLU A 115 -5.07 -0.59 6.95
C GLU A 115 -3.84 0.31 7.01
N ILE A 116 -3.40 0.61 8.24
CA ILE A 116 -2.17 1.34 8.50
C ILE A 116 -1.32 0.49 9.44
N PHE A 117 -0.11 0.16 9.02
CA PHE A 117 0.82 -0.63 9.82
C PHE A 117 1.82 0.30 10.49
N GLY A 118 1.86 0.28 11.82
CA GLY A 118 2.79 1.09 12.58
C GLY A 118 4.14 0.40 12.79
N PRO A 119 5.08 1.11 13.46
CA PRO A 119 6.36 0.52 13.82
C PRO A 119 6.15 -0.70 14.71
N GLY A 120 6.97 -1.72 14.54
CA GLY A 120 6.84 -2.95 15.31
C GLY A 120 5.86 -3.96 14.75
N THR A 121 5.11 -3.63 13.70
CA THR A 121 4.29 -4.61 13.01
C THR A 121 5.19 -5.65 12.37
N SER A 122 4.90 -6.94 12.57
CA SER A 122 5.70 -8.00 12.01
C SER A 122 5.48 -8.09 10.51
N LEU A 123 6.52 -8.52 9.80
CA LEU A 123 6.39 -8.78 8.35
C LEU A 123 5.33 -9.85 8.08
N GLN A 124 5.21 -10.83 8.96
CA GLN A 124 4.21 -11.88 8.79
C GLN A 124 2.79 -11.31 8.85
N SER A 125 2.53 -10.33 9.70
CA SER A 125 1.22 -9.68 9.77
C SER A 125 0.88 -8.98 8.46
N ILE A 126 1.86 -8.36 7.82
CA ILE A 126 1.66 -7.69 6.55
C ILE A 126 1.41 -8.71 5.44
N ILE A 127 2.19 -9.79 5.43
CA ILE A 127 2.02 -10.88 4.48
C ILE A 127 0.62 -11.48 4.60
N ASP A 128 0.18 -11.75 5.82
CA ASP A 128 -1.15 -12.34 6.05
C ASP A 128 -2.25 -11.41 5.59
N PHE A 129 -2.10 -10.10 5.85
CA PHE A 129 -3.06 -9.09 5.39
C PHE A 129 -3.23 -9.15 3.87
N VAL A 130 -2.13 -9.18 3.13
CA VAL A 130 -2.18 -9.23 1.67
C VAL A 130 -2.78 -10.57 1.20
N ASN A 131 -2.34 -11.68 1.78
CA ASN A 131 -2.80 -13.00 1.37
C ASN A 131 -4.28 -13.24 1.69
N HIS A 132 -4.82 -12.52 2.67
CA HIS A 132 -6.25 -12.59 3.00
C HIS A 132 -7.08 -11.56 2.21
N GLY A 133 -6.54 -11.02 1.14
CA GLY A 133 -7.28 -10.10 0.26
C GLY A 133 -7.41 -8.70 0.84
N PHE A 134 -6.42 -8.26 1.57
CA PHE A 134 -6.35 -6.91 2.15
C PHE A 134 -7.42 -6.68 3.21
N LYS A 135 -7.65 -7.68 4.03
CA LYS A 135 -8.57 -7.61 5.14
C LYS A 135 -7.82 -7.72 6.45
N ALA A 136 -8.20 -6.88 7.41
CA ALA A 136 -7.63 -6.97 8.74
C ALA A 136 -8.01 -8.31 9.38
N ALA A 137 -7.09 -8.83 10.16
CA ALA A 137 -7.31 -10.11 10.84
C ALA A 137 -8.40 -9.99 11.90
#